data_4fb80ca29665602a293066c0a00b3d58
#
_entry.id   4fb80ca29665602a293066c0a00b3d58
#
_cell.length_a   1.000
_cell.length_b   1.000
_cell.length_c   1.000
_cell.angle_alpha   90.00
_cell.angle_beta   90.00
_cell.angle_gamma   90.00
#
_symmetry.space_group_name_H-M   'P 1'
#
loop_
_entity.id
_entity.type
_entity.pdbx_description
1 polymer ?
#
loop_
_entity_poly.entity_id
_entity_poly.type
_entity_poly.pdbx_seq_one_letter_code
_entity_poly.pdbx_strand_id
1 'polypeptide(L)'
;MDPRSLHAWRTTRRDLLRLTGASIAAVVGTSLSGAHAQTAYPTRPLRLVVPYPPGGPTDTAARIIGAALSERLKQPVIIDNKPGASGSIGIEQVVRSAPDGLTLGVLANPTLMSPLLGVRQNFDVQHGSTAIGMAYEIPLVLMVNEKALPGVTNVRELVAAAKAAMSAGKPLSYATPGVGSFSHLITESMQSLTGVEFAHISYKGSAPAIADVLAGHVPIMFSDMIAALPHVKAGKLRALAVASAARVAFTPDVPTLKEQGFDLQANSWGGIVAAPGTPAPIVERLSTELKVVLADAGVKEKMLAAGCLATWSTPAQFQQHLVSDYARWGKVIQERRIKPD
;
A
#
# COMPACT_ATOMS: atom_id res chain seq x y z
N MET A 1 28.02 99.21 0.05
CA MET A 1 27.87 98.95 -1.35
C MET A 1 27.81 97.48 -1.48
N ASP A 2 26.88 96.81 -1.86
CA ASP A 2 25.63 96.65 -2.47
C ASP A 2 24.79 95.58 -1.76
N PRO A 3 23.55 95.81 -1.38
CA PRO A 3 22.68 94.84 -0.76
C PRO A 3 21.75 94.18 -1.78
N ARG A 4 21.81 93.01 -2.01
CA ARG A 4 20.85 92.08 -2.72
C ARG A 4 21.41 90.66 -2.63
N SER A 5 20.69 89.58 -2.24
CA SER A 5 19.28 89.31 -2.25
C SER A 5 19.01 88.06 -1.41
N LEU A 6 18.12 88.26 -0.47
CA LEU A 6 17.52 87.07 0.23
C LEU A 6 16.32 86.62 -0.59
N HIS A 7 16.45 85.55 -1.31
CA HIS A 7 15.31 84.88 -1.92
C HIS A 7 14.67 83.93 -0.87
N ALA A 8 13.58 84.43 -0.29
CA ALA A 8 12.68 83.62 0.53
C ALA A 8 11.97 82.58 -0.35
N TRP A 9 12.22 81.32 -0.14
CA TRP A 9 11.46 80.21 -0.68
C TRP A 9 10.06 80.21 -0.04
N ARG A 10 9.08 80.73 -0.74
CA ARG A 10 7.66 80.59 -0.36
C ARG A 10 7.15 79.23 -0.89
N THR A 11 7.18 78.20 -0.06
CA THR A 11 6.42 76.98 -0.34
C THR A 11 4.92 77.26 -0.26
N THR A 12 4.22 77.08 -1.35
CA THR A 12 2.79 77.30 -1.38
C THR A 12 2.05 76.11 -0.80
N ARG A 13 0.86 76.34 -0.22
CA ARG A 13 -0.03 75.28 0.31
C ARG A 13 -0.29 74.14 -0.66
N ARG A 14 -0.18 74.39 -2.00
CA ARG A 14 -0.32 73.43 -3.05
C ARG A 14 0.84 72.42 -3.14
N ASP A 15 2.07 72.81 -2.81
CA ASP A 15 3.24 71.94 -2.87
C ASP A 15 3.29 70.98 -1.66
N LEU A 16 2.83 71.45 -0.49
CA LEU A 16 2.61 70.59 0.70
C LEU A 16 1.56 69.51 0.49
N LEU A 17 0.47 69.83 -0.22
CA LEU A 17 -0.60 68.87 -0.54
C LEU A 17 -0.18 67.79 -1.57
N ARG A 18 0.76 68.13 -2.46
CA ARG A 18 1.32 67.16 -3.42
C ARG A 18 2.31 66.20 -2.80
N LEU A 19 3.09 66.61 -1.81
CA LEU A 19 4.04 65.79 -1.09
C LEU A 19 3.33 64.83 -0.14
N THR A 20 2.23 65.22 0.51
CA THR A 20 1.42 64.35 1.37
C THR A 20 0.62 63.32 0.61
N GLY A 21 0.14 63.64 -0.61
CA GLY A 21 -0.59 62.71 -1.50
C GLY A 21 0.29 61.59 -2.05
N ALA A 22 1.56 61.86 -2.37
CA ALA A 22 2.49 60.88 -2.91
C ALA A 22 2.98 59.86 -1.84
N SER A 23 3.07 60.27 -0.58
CA SER A 23 3.50 59.40 0.51
C SER A 23 2.42 58.43 0.97
N ILE A 24 1.13 58.77 0.84
CA ILE A 24 0.01 57.89 1.18
C ILE A 24 -0.20 56.81 0.10
N ALA A 25 0.03 57.15 -1.17
CA ALA A 25 -0.07 56.20 -2.28
C ALA A 25 1.04 55.11 -2.22
N ALA A 26 2.24 55.43 -1.70
CA ALA A 26 3.35 54.48 -1.57
C ALA A 26 3.16 53.48 -0.41
N VAL A 27 2.42 53.84 0.64
CA VAL A 27 2.17 52.99 1.79
C VAL A 27 1.00 52.00 1.56
N VAL A 28 0.03 52.37 0.71
CA VAL A 28 -1.11 51.50 0.36
C VAL A 28 -0.73 50.46 -0.71
N GLY A 29 0.33 50.71 -1.51
CA GLY A 29 0.77 49.81 -2.60
C GLY A 29 1.58 48.59 -2.13
N THR A 30 2.08 48.58 -0.89
CA THR A 30 2.94 47.44 -0.38
C THR A 30 2.19 46.44 0.48
N SER A 31 0.90 46.60 0.74
CA SER A 31 0.12 45.69 1.59
C SER A 31 -0.73 44.68 0.80
N LEU A 32 -0.62 44.65 -0.54
CA LEU A 32 -1.24 43.66 -1.40
C LEU A 32 -0.24 42.58 -1.84
N SER A 33 0.81 42.33 -1.03
CA SER A 33 1.59 41.09 -1.13
C SER A 33 0.67 39.96 -0.76
N GLY A 34 0.18 39.26 -1.78
CA GLY A 34 -0.83 38.24 -1.74
C GLY A 34 -0.66 37.29 -0.57
N ALA A 35 -1.53 37.41 0.39
CA ALA A 35 -2.00 36.24 1.08
C ALA A 35 -2.62 35.36 -0.01
N HIS A 36 -1.83 34.52 -0.67
CA HIS A 36 -2.35 33.35 -1.32
C HIS A 36 -3.11 32.62 -0.23
N ALA A 37 -4.42 32.88 -0.18
CA ALA A 37 -5.33 32.03 0.57
C ALA A 37 -5.00 30.63 0.05
N GLN A 38 -4.29 29.88 0.87
CA GLN A 38 -4.04 28.47 0.64
C GLN A 38 -5.44 27.89 0.51
N THR A 39 -5.89 27.72 -0.73
CA THR A 39 -7.23 27.18 -1.00
C THR A 39 -7.30 25.89 -0.23
N ALA A 40 -8.24 25.83 0.72
CA ALA A 40 -8.35 24.73 1.67
C ALA A 40 -8.52 23.42 0.87
N TYR A 41 -7.41 22.71 0.67
CA TYR A 41 -7.44 21.41 0.01
C TYR A 41 -7.88 20.35 1.02
N PRO A 42 -8.76 19.42 0.64
CA PRO A 42 -9.52 19.35 -0.62
C PRO A 42 -10.80 20.19 -0.60
N THR A 43 -11.19 20.77 -1.75
CA THR A 43 -12.43 21.55 -1.91
C THR A 43 -13.56 20.77 -2.59
N ARG A 44 -13.27 19.56 -3.06
CA ARG A 44 -14.19 18.68 -3.79
C ARG A 44 -14.01 17.25 -3.30
N PRO A 45 -14.99 16.35 -3.53
CA PRO A 45 -14.84 14.92 -3.24
C PRO A 45 -13.57 14.34 -3.87
N LEU A 46 -12.92 13.44 -3.13
CA LEU A 46 -11.79 12.66 -3.62
C LEU A 46 -12.30 11.35 -4.20
N ARG A 47 -11.60 10.84 -5.19
CA ARG A 47 -11.81 9.50 -5.74
C ARG A 47 -10.62 8.63 -5.36
N LEU A 48 -10.88 7.54 -4.67
CA LEU A 48 -9.87 6.52 -4.35
C LEU A 48 -10.08 5.30 -5.26
N VAL A 49 -9.24 5.19 -6.28
CA VAL A 49 -9.26 4.08 -7.23
C VAL A 49 -8.69 2.84 -6.56
N VAL A 50 -9.50 1.79 -6.50
CA VAL A 50 -9.11 0.46 -6.02
C VAL A 50 -8.96 -0.45 -7.23
N PRO A 51 -7.74 -0.88 -7.61
CA PRO A 51 -7.47 -1.56 -8.87
C PRO A 51 -7.81 -3.06 -8.83
N TYR A 52 -8.72 -3.48 -7.94
CA TYR A 52 -9.14 -4.87 -7.74
C TYR A 52 -10.66 -4.96 -7.57
N PRO A 53 -11.24 -6.18 -7.74
CA PRO A 53 -12.66 -6.40 -7.54
C PRO A 53 -13.13 -6.01 -6.13
N PRO A 54 -14.40 -5.58 -5.99
CA PRO A 54 -15.01 -5.31 -4.68
C PRO A 54 -14.99 -6.55 -3.78
N GLY A 55 -14.90 -6.32 -2.46
CA GLY A 55 -14.91 -7.37 -1.43
C GLY A 55 -13.58 -8.11 -1.25
N GLY A 56 -12.57 -7.82 -2.05
CA GLY A 56 -11.22 -8.34 -1.86
C GLY A 56 -10.45 -7.61 -0.73
N PRO A 57 -9.25 -8.12 -0.37
CA PRO A 57 -8.44 -7.57 0.73
C PRO A 57 -8.14 -6.07 0.57
N THR A 58 -7.73 -5.64 -0.62
CA THR A 58 -7.44 -4.23 -0.92
C THR A 58 -8.69 -3.35 -0.83
N ASP A 59 -9.84 -3.82 -1.31
CA ASP A 59 -11.10 -3.08 -1.25
C ASP A 59 -11.57 -2.92 0.20
N THR A 60 -11.45 -3.97 1.01
CA THR A 60 -11.79 -3.94 2.43
C THR A 60 -10.96 -2.89 3.17
N ALA A 61 -9.64 -2.89 3.00
CA ALA A 61 -8.76 -1.91 3.61
C ALA A 61 -9.06 -0.48 3.11
N ALA A 62 -9.25 -0.31 1.79
CA ALA A 62 -9.55 0.99 1.18
C ALA A 62 -10.86 1.59 1.69
N ARG A 63 -11.91 0.80 1.92
CA ARG A 63 -13.18 1.28 2.47
C ARG A 63 -13.05 1.75 3.91
N ILE A 64 -12.33 1.02 4.75
CA ILE A 64 -12.08 1.42 6.14
C ILE A 64 -11.32 2.75 6.18
N ILE A 65 -10.22 2.84 5.41
CA ILE A 65 -9.36 4.03 5.34
C ILE A 65 -10.11 5.21 4.70
N GLY A 66 -10.83 4.97 3.59
CA GLY A 66 -11.58 6.00 2.86
C GLY A 66 -12.70 6.63 3.69
N ALA A 67 -13.43 5.84 4.48
CA ALA A 67 -14.43 6.35 5.41
C ALA A 67 -13.79 7.29 6.44
N ALA A 68 -12.71 6.88 7.09
CA ALA A 68 -12.02 7.70 8.08
C ALA A 68 -11.36 8.96 7.47
N LEU A 69 -10.80 8.85 6.25
CA LEU A 69 -10.29 10.02 5.52
C LEU A 69 -11.42 11.00 5.17
N SER A 70 -12.62 10.51 4.82
CA SER A 70 -13.77 11.38 4.53
C SER A 70 -14.14 12.25 5.72
N GLU A 71 -14.16 11.68 6.92
CA GLU A 71 -14.44 12.39 8.17
C GLU A 71 -13.36 13.46 8.47
N ARG A 72 -12.09 13.10 8.25
CA ARG A 72 -10.95 13.99 8.50
C ARG A 72 -10.84 15.13 7.50
N LEU A 73 -10.99 14.83 6.23
CA LEU A 73 -10.86 15.80 5.14
C LEU A 73 -12.12 16.66 4.95
N LYS A 74 -13.23 16.30 5.62
CA LYS A 74 -14.55 16.95 5.46
C LYS A 74 -15.02 16.98 4.00
N GLN A 75 -14.60 15.99 3.24
CA GLN A 75 -14.95 15.76 1.84
C GLN A 75 -15.17 14.27 1.62
N PRO A 76 -16.16 13.85 0.84
CA PRO A 76 -16.36 12.44 0.52
C PRO A 76 -15.12 11.83 -0.14
N VAL A 77 -14.72 10.64 0.30
CA VAL A 77 -13.75 9.79 -0.40
C VAL A 77 -14.52 8.63 -1.04
N ILE A 78 -14.66 8.70 -2.35
CA ILE A 78 -15.47 7.77 -3.15
C ILE A 78 -14.56 6.60 -3.57
N ILE A 79 -14.92 5.38 -3.18
CA ILE A 79 -14.21 4.17 -3.61
C ILE A 79 -14.66 3.81 -5.03
N ASP A 80 -13.72 3.73 -5.96
CA ASP A 80 -13.94 3.42 -7.37
C ASP A 80 -13.14 2.16 -7.77
N ASN A 81 -13.80 1.02 -7.85
CA ASN A 81 -13.15 -0.24 -8.22
C ASN A 81 -12.89 -0.30 -9.74
N LYS A 82 -11.63 -0.42 -10.15
CA LYS A 82 -11.16 -0.51 -11.54
C LYS A 82 -10.24 -1.71 -11.73
N PRO A 83 -10.79 -2.93 -11.71
CA PRO A 83 -9.98 -4.14 -11.84
C PRO A 83 -9.45 -4.34 -13.26
N GLY A 84 -8.41 -5.16 -13.38
CA GLY A 84 -7.85 -5.64 -14.63
C GLY A 84 -6.33 -5.52 -14.72
N ALA A 85 -5.70 -6.42 -15.47
CA ALA A 85 -4.25 -6.51 -15.69
C ALA A 85 -3.44 -6.41 -14.38
N SER A 86 -3.77 -7.23 -13.39
CA SER A 86 -3.15 -7.21 -12.05
C SER A 86 -3.18 -5.85 -11.36
N GLY A 87 -4.20 -5.02 -11.66
CA GLY A 87 -4.37 -3.68 -11.10
C GLY A 87 -3.78 -2.55 -11.94
N SER A 88 -3.05 -2.85 -13.01
CA SER A 88 -2.41 -1.84 -13.85
C SER A 88 -3.40 -0.88 -14.50
N ILE A 89 -4.60 -1.35 -14.90
CA ILE A 89 -5.64 -0.49 -15.49
C ILE A 89 -6.07 0.62 -14.52
N GLY A 90 -6.32 0.26 -13.27
CA GLY A 90 -6.73 1.23 -12.25
C GLY A 90 -5.63 2.25 -11.93
N ILE A 91 -4.39 1.80 -11.77
CA ILE A 91 -3.26 2.69 -11.46
C ILE A 91 -2.90 3.56 -12.67
N GLU A 92 -2.98 3.06 -13.90
CA GLU A 92 -2.78 3.88 -15.10
C GLU A 92 -3.78 5.05 -15.15
N GLN A 93 -5.04 4.83 -14.75
CA GLN A 93 -6.03 5.90 -14.65
C GLN A 93 -5.63 6.97 -13.63
N VAL A 94 -5.02 6.58 -12.50
CA VAL A 94 -4.50 7.53 -11.50
C VAL A 94 -3.32 8.32 -12.05
N VAL A 95 -2.37 7.63 -12.66
CA VAL A 95 -1.17 8.25 -13.26
C VAL A 95 -1.53 9.28 -14.33
N ARG A 96 -2.59 9.04 -15.11
CA ARG A 96 -3.08 9.95 -16.16
C ARG A 96 -4.04 11.02 -15.67
N SER A 97 -4.39 11.05 -14.40
CA SER A 97 -5.28 12.07 -13.86
C SER A 97 -4.56 13.41 -13.64
N ALA A 98 -5.34 14.47 -13.40
CA ALA A 98 -4.76 15.77 -13.04
C ALA A 98 -3.95 15.65 -11.72
N PRO A 99 -2.79 16.32 -11.61
CA PRO A 99 -1.96 16.29 -10.41
C PRO A 99 -2.48 17.22 -9.30
N ASP A 100 -3.80 17.22 -9.10
CA ASP A 100 -4.50 18.06 -8.12
C ASP A 100 -4.80 17.33 -6.80
N GLY A 101 -4.39 16.04 -6.68
CA GLY A 101 -4.58 15.21 -5.51
C GLY A 101 -6.01 14.73 -5.28
N LEU A 102 -6.97 15.01 -6.19
CA LEU A 102 -8.37 14.58 -6.05
C LEU A 102 -8.63 13.17 -6.57
N THR A 103 -7.71 12.63 -7.38
CA THR A 103 -7.73 11.22 -7.80
C THR A 103 -6.53 10.53 -7.17
N LEU A 104 -6.81 9.61 -6.25
CA LEU A 104 -5.85 8.77 -5.56
C LEU A 104 -5.99 7.33 -6.03
N GLY A 105 -4.97 6.52 -5.81
CA GLY A 105 -5.03 5.08 -6.08
C GLY A 105 -4.42 4.26 -4.97
N VAL A 106 -4.87 3.02 -4.85
CA VAL A 106 -4.22 2.04 -3.99
C VAL A 106 -3.24 1.22 -4.82
N LEU A 107 -1.94 1.54 -4.72
CA LEU A 107 -0.89 0.71 -5.29
C LEU A 107 -0.59 -0.43 -4.32
N ALA A 108 -0.68 -1.66 -4.81
CA ALA A 108 -0.42 -2.87 -4.01
C ALA A 108 0.54 -3.82 -4.74
N ASN A 109 1.02 -4.82 -4.00
CA ASN A 109 2.01 -5.77 -4.49
C ASN A 109 1.71 -6.38 -5.88
N PRO A 110 0.49 -6.87 -6.19
CA PRO A 110 0.28 -7.50 -7.49
C PRO A 110 0.51 -6.55 -8.66
N THR A 111 0.16 -5.25 -8.48
CA THR A 111 0.42 -4.24 -9.51
C THR A 111 1.91 -3.95 -9.63
N LEU A 112 2.63 -3.86 -8.51
CA LEU A 112 4.08 -3.64 -8.50
C LEU A 112 4.82 -4.80 -9.19
N MET A 113 4.42 -6.05 -8.95
CA MET A 113 5.08 -7.24 -9.50
C MET A 113 4.70 -7.56 -10.94
N SER A 114 3.60 -7.03 -11.45
CA SER A 114 3.04 -7.44 -12.74
C SER A 114 3.96 -7.27 -13.95
N PRO A 115 4.84 -6.24 -14.05
CA PRO A 115 5.82 -6.16 -15.15
C PRO A 115 6.84 -7.30 -15.14
N LEU A 116 7.24 -7.75 -13.95
CA LEU A 116 8.17 -8.88 -13.78
C LEU A 116 7.56 -10.20 -14.28
N LEU A 117 6.23 -10.26 -14.34
CA LEU A 117 5.43 -11.38 -14.82
C LEU A 117 4.94 -11.16 -16.26
N GLY A 118 5.54 -10.22 -17.00
CA GLY A 118 5.23 -9.99 -18.41
C GLY A 118 3.97 -9.19 -18.69
N VAL A 119 3.28 -8.65 -17.68
CA VAL A 119 2.14 -7.75 -17.88
C VAL A 119 2.65 -6.40 -18.37
N ARG A 120 2.24 -6.00 -19.57
CA ARG A 120 2.61 -4.70 -20.12
C ARG A 120 1.89 -3.58 -19.36
N GLN A 121 2.67 -2.57 -18.97
CA GLN A 121 2.18 -1.34 -18.36
C GLN A 121 2.63 -0.13 -19.18
N ASN A 122 1.80 0.90 -19.22
CA ASN A 122 2.11 2.16 -19.93
C ASN A 122 2.64 3.24 -18.96
N PHE A 123 3.12 2.84 -17.81
CA PHE A 123 3.70 3.71 -16.79
C PHE A 123 4.81 2.94 -16.03
N ASP A 124 5.74 3.69 -15.44
CA ASP A 124 6.73 3.13 -14.53
C ASP A 124 6.07 2.83 -13.18
N VAL A 125 5.98 1.55 -12.82
CA VAL A 125 5.30 1.14 -11.59
C VAL A 125 6.03 1.57 -10.32
N GLN A 126 7.32 1.82 -10.40
CA GLN A 126 8.13 2.25 -9.27
C GLN A 126 8.15 3.77 -9.11
N HIS A 127 8.19 4.55 -10.22
CA HIS A 127 8.42 6.01 -10.19
C HIS A 127 7.34 6.80 -10.95
N GLY A 128 6.43 6.16 -11.64
CA GLY A 128 5.42 6.82 -12.48
C GLY A 128 4.22 7.40 -11.72
N SER A 129 4.22 7.33 -10.39
CA SER A 129 3.19 7.94 -9.52
C SER A 129 3.84 8.70 -8.37
N THR A 130 3.10 9.62 -7.76
CA THR A 130 3.54 10.31 -6.55
C THR A 130 3.09 9.52 -5.32
N ALA A 131 4.04 9.02 -4.53
CA ALA A 131 3.78 8.29 -3.29
C ALA A 131 3.17 9.22 -2.22
N ILE A 132 2.09 8.79 -1.56
CA ILE A 132 1.51 9.47 -0.39
C ILE A 132 1.93 8.76 0.90
N GLY A 133 1.97 7.43 0.90
CA GLY A 133 2.42 6.61 2.01
C GLY A 133 1.85 5.21 1.97
N MET A 134 2.50 4.29 2.68
CA MET A 134 1.92 2.98 2.96
C MET A 134 0.66 3.16 3.79
N ALA A 135 -0.33 2.32 3.57
CA ALA A 135 -1.63 2.44 4.21
C ALA A 135 -2.00 1.19 5.03
N TYR A 136 -1.56 0.03 4.58
CA TYR A 136 -1.84 -1.22 5.26
C TYR A 136 -0.85 -2.32 4.91
N GLU A 137 -0.74 -3.29 5.81
CA GLU A 137 -0.15 -4.60 5.56
C GLU A 137 -1.14 -5.70 5.90
N ILE A 138 -1.07 -6.79 5.15
CA ILE A 138 -1.84 -8.01 5.41
C ILE A 138 -0.83 -9.14 5.60
N PRO A 139 -0.68 -9.65 6.82
CA PRO A 139 0.21 -10.76 7.09
C PRO A 139 -0.17 -11.98 6.26
N LEU A 140 0.83 -12.67 5.74
CA LEU A 140 0.64 -14.00 5.19
C LEU A 140 0.76 -15.04 6.29
N VAL A 141 -0.12 -16.02 6.27
CA VAL A 141 -0.10 -17.18 7.17
C VAL A 141 0.14 -18.46 6.38
N LEU A 142 1.11 -19.24 6.82
CA LEU A 142 1.30 -20.62 6.36
C LEU A 142 0.31 -21.51 7.09
N MET A 143 -0.56 -22.14 6.34
CA MET A 143 -1.59 -23.03 6.90
C MET A 143 -1.57 -24.39 6.21
N VAL A 144 -2.01 -25.40 6.94
CA VAL A 144 -2.12 -26.78 6.48
C VAL A 144 -3.49 -27.37 6.81
N ASN A 145 -3.91 -28.32 6.02
CA ASN A 145 -5.04 -29.18 6.34
C ASN A 145 -4.56 -30.36 7.20
N GLU A 146 -5.06 -30.48 8.42
CA GLU A 146 -4.63 -31.52 9.37
C GLU A 146 -4.97 -32.94 8.93
N LYS A 147 -6.03 -33.13 8.13
CA LYS A 147 -6.41 -34.46 7.62
C LYS A 147 -5.45 -34.90 6.50
N ALA A 148 -5.00 -33.94 5.69
CA ALA A 148 -4.03 -34.20 4.62
C ALA A 148 -2.59 -34.35 5.13
N LEU A 149 -2.25 -33.65 6.22
CA LEU A 149 -0.93 -33.69 6.87
C LEU A 149 -1.08 -33.91 8.39
N PRO A 150 -1.47 -35.14 8.81
CA PRO A 150 -1.63 -35.44 10.21
C PRO A 150 -0.27 -35.36 10.95
N GLY A 151 -0.29 -34.75 12.15
CA GLY A 151 0.91 -34.58 12.97
C GLY A 151 1.81 -33.40 12.61
N VAL A 152 1.55 -32.67 11.53
CA VAL A 152 2.31 -31.45 11.21
C VAL A 152 1.75 -30.28 12.02
N THR A 153 2.52 -29.81 12.99
CA THR A 153 2.14 -28.75 13.95
C THR A 153 3.00 -27.49 13.86
N ASN A 154 4.14 -27.59 13.16
CA ASN A 154 5.10 -26.50 12.98
C ASN A 154 5.81 -26.58 11.62
N VAL A 155 6.56 -25.53 11.27
CA VAL A 155 7.23 -25.43 9.96
C VAL A 155 8.33 -26.48 9.79
N ARG A 156 9.04 -26.87 10.86
CA ARG A 156 10.10 -27.89 10.78
C ARG A 156 9.53 -29.26 10.42
N GLU A 157 8.40 -29.62 11.03
CA GLU A 157 7.69 -30.85 10.71
C GLU A 157 7.15 -30.83 9.26
N LEU A 158 6.64 -29.67 8.79
CA LEU A 158 6.25 -29.53 7.40
C LEU A 158 7.42 -29.74 6.43
N VAL A 159 8.56 -29.13 6.72
CA VAL A 159 9.79 -29.33 5.91
C VAL A 159 10.25 -30.79 5.92
N ALA A 160 10.18 -31.45 7.07
CA ALA A 160 10.53 -32.88 7.18
C ALA A 160 9.56 -33.74 6.35
N ALA A 161 8.25 -33.52 6.45
CA ALA A 161 7.22 -34.19 5.65
C ALA A 161 7.42 -33.96 4.15
N ALA A 162 7.74 -32.71 3.75
CA ALA A 162 8.02 -32.37 2.35
C ALA A 162 9.24 -33.08 1.80
N LYS A 163 10.34 -33.16 2.58
CA LYS A 163 11.56 -33.91 2.22
C LYS A 163 11.27 -35.40 2.03
N ALA A 164 10.50 -35.99 2.93
CA ALA A 164 10.10 -37.40 2.83
C ALA A 164 9.26 -37.66 1.58
N ALA A 165 8.28 -36.81 1.31
CA ALA A 165 7.42 -36.91 0.13
C ALA A 165 8.21 -36.74 -1.19
N MET A 166 9.14 -35.79 -1.22
CA MET A 166 10.05 -35.56 -2.36
C MET A 166 10.94 -36.79 -2.61
N SER A 167 11.53 -37.38 -1.55
CA SER A 167 12.36 -38.59 -1.65
C SER A 167 11.57 -39.80 -2.12
N ALA A 168 10.26 -39.84 -1.87
CA ALA A 168 9.33 -40.87 -2.36
C ALA A 168 8.85 -40.59 -3.79
N GLY A 169 9.33 -39.54 -4.47
CA GLY A 169 8.90 -39.15 -5.82
C GLY A 169 7.49 -38.55 -5.92
N LYS A 170 6.91 -38.12 -4.78
CA LYS A 170 5.57 -37.57 -4.69
C LYS A 170 5.60 -36.27 -3.88
N PRO A 171 6.16 -35.18 -4.42
CA PRO A 171 6.23 -33.91 -3.71
C PRO A 171 4.85 -33.43 -3.27
N LEU A 172 4.77 -32.83 -2.07
CA LEU A 172 3.53 -32.24 -1.58
C LEU A 172 3.10 -31.09 -2.48
N SER A 173 1.79 -30.94 -2.68
CA SER A 173 1.26 -29.80 -3.43
C SER A 173 0.99 -28.60 -2.52
N TYR A 174 1.03 -27.40 -3.10
CA TYR A 174 0.61 -26.17 -2.45
C TYR A 174 -0.29 -25.32 -3.35
N ALA A 175 -1.27 -24.68 -2.73
CA ALA A 175 -2.23 -23.82 -3.42
C ALA A 175 -1.78 -22.35 -3.41
N THR A 176 -2.07 -21.64 -4.49
CA THR A 176 -1.93 -20.18 -4.56
C THR A 176 -3.12 -19.53 -5.26
N PRO A 177 -3.42 -18.25 -4.99
CA PRO A 177 -4.47 -17.53 -5.71
C PRO A 177 -4.09 -17.14 -7.14
N GLY A 178 -2.92 -17.56 -7.64
CA GLY A 178 -2.45 -17.30 -8.99
C GLY A 178 -0.91 -17.22 -9.04
N VAL A 179 -0.36 -17.42 -10.23
CA VAL A 179 1.08 -17.27 -10.48
C VAL A 179 1.53 -15.85 -10.16
N GLY A 180 2.69 -15.72 -9.49
CA GLY A 180 3.25 -14.44 -9.08
C GLY A 180 2.52 -13.75 -7.92
N SER A 181 1.49 -14.38 -7.34
CA SER A 181 0.91 -13.91 -6.08
C SER A 181 1.95 -13.99 -4.95
N PHE A 182 1.76 -13.21 -3.88
CA PHE A 182 2.67 -13.29 -2.72
C PHE A 182 2.69 -14.68 -2.07
N SER A 183 1.55 -15.39 -2.08
CA SER A 183 1.51 -16.82 -1.72
C SER A 183 2.48 -17.66 -2.53
N HIS A 184 2.57 -17.42 -3.84
CA HIS A 184 3.51 -18.10 -4.72
C HIS A 184 4.94 -17.70 -4.39
N LEU A 185 5.25 -16.40 -4.38
CA LEU A 185 6.60 -15.87 -4.19
C LEU A 185 7.21 -16.30 -2.84
N ILE A 186 6.44 -16.27 -1.76
CA ILE A 186 6.93 -16.71 -0.45
C ILE A 186 7.14 -18.22 -0.39
N THR A 187 6.28 -19.02 -1.03
CA THR A 187 6.47 -20.47 -1.10
C THR A 187 7.74 -20.81 -1.89
N GLU A 188 7.97 -20.15 -3.02
CA GLU A 188 9.18 -20.32 -3.82
C GLU A 188 10.44 -19.91 -3.04
N SER A 189 10.35 -18.83 -2.25
CA SER A 189 11.45 -18.44 -1.34
C SER A 189 11.68 -19.46 -0.24
N MET A 190 10.62 -20.07 0.31
CA MET A 190 10.73 -21.15 1.29
C MET A 190 11.36 -22.39 0.70
N GLN A 191 11.02 -22.75 -0.53
CA GLN A 191 11.65 -23.87 -1.26
C GLN A 191 13.17 -23.63 -1.42
N SER A 192 13.55 -22.42 -1.85
CA SER A 192 14.97 -22.03 -1.99
C SER A 192 15.71 -22.10 -0.66
N LEU A 193 15.09 -21.65 0.43
CA LEU A 193 15.68 -21.63 1.77
C LEU A 193 15.86 -23.04 2.38
N THR A 194 14.92 -23.95 2.11
CA THR A 194 14.83 -25.25 2.78
C THR A 194 15.33 -26.42 1.94
N GLY A 195 15.51 -26.19 0.62
CA GLY A 195 15.86 -27.25 -0.34
C GLY A 195 14.75 -28.26 -0.57
N VAL A 196 13.49 -27.94 -0.25
CA VAL A 196 12.33 -28.78 -0.61
C VAL A 196 11.71 -28.25 -1.90
N GLU A 197 11.01 -29.12 -2.63
CA GLU A 197 10.20 -28.77 -3.77
C GLU A 197 8.76 -29.18 -3.52
N PHE A 198 7.81 -28.26 -3.81
CA PHE A 198 6.39 -28.50 -3.76
C PHE A 198 5.80 -28.43 -5.18
N ALA A 199 4.74 -29.18 -5.43
CA ALA A 199 3.99 -29.09 -6.68
C ALA A 199 3.03 -27.89 -6.62
N HIS A 200 3.23 -26.91 -7.46
CA HIS A 200 2.38 -25.69 -7.50
C HIS A 200 1.02 -25.98 -8.12
N ILE A 201 -0.06 -25.59 -7.43
CA ILE A 201 -1.44 -25.59 -7.94
C ILE A 201 -1.96 -24.15 -7.92
N SER A 202 -2.10 -23.58 -9.11
CA SER A 202 -2.57 -22.19 -9.31
C SER A 202 -4.09 -22.14 -9.42
N TYR A 203 -4.72 -21.19 -8.71
CA TYR A 203 -6.16 -20.95 -8.73
C TYR A 203 -6.47 -19.53 -9.22
N LYS A 204 -7.71 -19.28 -9.61
CA LYS A 204 -8.19 -17.95 -9.99
C LYS A 204 -8.70 -17.17 -8.74
N GLY A 205 -7.80 -16.92 -7.78
CA GLY A 205 -8.09 -16.19 -6.56
C GLY A 205 -8.01 -17.03 -5.28
N SER A 206 -8.08 -16.37 -4.12
CA SER A 206 -7.90 -17.00 -2.80
C SER A 206 -9.07 -17.91 -2.42
N ALA A 207 -10.31 -17.58 -2.80
CA ALA A 207 -11.48 -18.36 -2.39
C ALA A 207 -11.45 -19.80 -2.92
N PRO A 208 -11.27 -20.08 -4.22
CA PRO A 208 -11.17 -21.46 -4.72
C PRO A 208 -9.92 -22.19 -4.18
N ALA A 209 -8.79 -21.50 -4.00
CA ALA A 209 -7.59 -22.09 -3.40
C ALA A 209 -7.85 -22.57 -1.97
N ILE A 210 -8.45 -21.73 -1.13
CA ILE A 210 -8.78 -22.09 0.26
C ILE A 210 -9.82 -23.22 0.30
N ALA A 211 -10.80 -23.23 -0.59
CA ALA A 211 -11.80 -24.30 -0.65
C ALA A 211 -11.15 -25.67 -0.87
N ASP A 212 -10.18 -25.76 -1.77
CA ASP A 212 -9.46 -27.01 -2.03
C ASP A 212 -8.51 -27.41 -0.89
N VAL A 213 -7.92 -26.43 -0.20
CA VAL A 213 -7.16 -26.71 1.04
C VAL A 213 -8.08 -27.21 2.14
N LEU A 214 -9.27 -26.64 2.33
CA LEU A 214 -10.27 -27.09 3.29
C LEU A 214 -10.78 -28.52 2.98
N ALA A 215 -10.93 -28.84 1.70
CA ALA A 215 -11.30 -30.18 1.28
C ALA A 215 -10.19 -31.23 1.45
N GLY A 216 -8.93 -30.77 1.65
CA GLY A 216 -7.76 -31.65 1.76
C GLY A 216 -7.20 -32.13 0.42
N HIS A 217 -7.67 -31.59 -0.71
CA HIS A 217 -7.12 -31.88 -2.04
C HIS A 217 -5.70 -31.34 -2.20
N VAL A 218 -5.44 -30.16 -1.63
CA VAL A 218 -4.12 -29.53 -1.55
C VAL A 218 -3.79 -29.29 -0.07
N PRO A 219 -2.68 -29.85 0.44
CA PRO A 219 -2.41 -29.85 1.89
C PRO A 219 -1.93 -28.51 2.44
N ILE A 220 -1.35 -27.61 1.64
CA ILE A 220 -0.56 -26.45 2.08
C ILE A 220 -0.98 -25.21 1.32
N MET A 221 -0.98 -24.07 2.02
CA MET A 221 -1.11 -22.75 1.41
C MET A 221 -0.49 -21.66 2.29
N PHE A 222 0.27 -20.74 1.72
CA PHE A 222 0.38 -19.39 2.25
C PHE A 222 -0.83 -18.59 1.80
N SER A 223 -1.52 -17.93 2.72
CA SER A 223 -2.70 -17.12 2.40
C SER A 223 -2.64 -15.76 3.09
N ASP A 224 -3.24 -14.76 2.47
CA ASP A 224 -3.52 -13.51 3.15
C ASP A 224 -4.40 -13.77 4.38
N MET A 225 -4.05 -13.15 5.51
CA MET A 225 -4.74 -13.37 6.78
C MET A 225 -6.23 -13.00 6.70
N ILE A 226 -6.61 -11.99 5.91
CA ILE A 226 -8.01 -11.62 5.70
C ILE A 226 -8.85 -12.83 5.23
N ALA A 227 -8.33 -13.60 4.28
CA ALA A 227 -9.02 -14.77 3.75
C ALA A 227 -8.89 -16.01 4.65
N ALA A 228 -7.76 -16.16 5.36
CA ALA A 228 -7.44 -17.32 6.20
C ALA A 228 -8.08 -17.28 7.60
N LEU A 229 -8.20 -16.09 8.19
CA LEU A 229 -8.56 -15.89 9.60
C LEU A 229 -9.86 -16.59 10.05
N PRO A 230 -10.97 -16.56 9.28
CA PRO A 230 -12.19 -17.26 9.66
C PRO A 230 -11.99 -18.77 9.79
N HIS A 231 -11.18 -19.37 8.93
CA HIS A 231 -10.93 -20.82 8.88
C HIS A 231 -9.95 -21.27 9.96
N VAL A 232 -8.95 -20.43 10.26
CA VAL A 232 -8.00 -20.66 11.36
C VAL A 232 -8.73 -20.56 12.71
N LYS A 233 -9.52 -19.49 12.92
CA LYS A 233 -10.31 -19.32 14.14
C LYS A 233 -11.35 -20.42 14.36
N ALA A 234 -11.91 -20.95 13.29
CA ALA A 234 -12.85 -22.07 13.35
C ALA A 234 -12.17 -23.44 13.52
N GLY A 235 -10.82 -23.49 13.60
CA GLY A 235 -10.05 -24.74 13.72
C GLY A 235 -10.17 -25.68 12.51
N LYS A 236 -10.60 -25.14 11.33
CA LYS A 236 -10.71 -25.92 10.09
C LYS A 236 -9.38 -26.09 9.36
N LEU A 237 -8.48 -25.14 9.55
CA LEU A 237 -7.10 -25.15 9.05
C LEU A 237 -6.16 -24.81 10.19
N ARG A 238 -5.01 -25.48 10.25
CA ARG A 238 -3.97 -25.19 11.22
C ARG A 238 -3.03 -24.13 10.66
N ALA A 239 -2.86 -23.02 11.38
CA ALA A 239 -1.82 -22.04 11.13
C ALA A 239 -0.50 -22.54 11.74
N LEU A 240 0.53 -22.66 10.91
CA LEU A 240 1.87 -23.08 11.36
C LEU A 240 2.77 -21.89 11.69
N ALA A 241 2.69 -20.82 10.92
CA ALA A 241 3.48 -19.61 11.11
C ALA A 241 2.84 -18.41 10.40
N VAL A 242 3.12 -17.21 10.91
CA VAL A 242 2.92 -15.96 10.16
C VAL A 242 4.24 -15.52 9.53
N ALA A 243 4.16 -14.91 8.35
CA ALA A 243 5.34 -14.43 7.62
C ALA A 243 5.70 -12.98 7.97
N SER A 244 5.01 -12.34 8.90
CA SER A 244 5.32 -11.01 9.40
C SER A 244 6.56 -10.98 10.29
N ALA A 245 7.16 -9.78 10.47
CA ALA A 245 8.34 -9.59 11.31
C ALA A 245 8.11 -9.93 12.80
N ALA A 246 6.85 -9.78 13.26
CA ALA A 246 6.41 -10.10 14.60
C ALA A 246 5.08 -10.86 14.54
N ARG A 247 4.71 -11.54 15.65
CA ARG A 247 3.39 -12.15 15.81
C ARG A 247 2.30 -11.10 15.68
N VAL A 248 1.14 -11.52 15.22
CA VAL A 248 0.01 -10.62 14.99
C VAL A 248 -1.06 -10.77 16.06
N ALA A 249 -1.64 -9.65 16.49
CA ALA A 249 -2.54 -9.62 17.66
C ALA A 249 -3.81 -10.46 17.50
N PHE A 250 -4.27 -10.71 16.28
CA PHE A 250 -5.46 -11.54 16.01
C PHE A 250 -5.19 -13.06 15.98
N THR A 251 -3.91 -13.47 16.02
CA THR A 251 -3.45 -14.88 16.19
C THR A 251 -2.17 -14.91 17.02
N PRO A 252 -2.21 -14.50 18.31
CA PRO A 252 -1.01 -14.29 19.13
C PRO A 252 -0.24 -15.61 19.41
N ASP A 253 -0.93 -16.74 19.35
CA ASP A 253 -0.33 -18.05 19.57
C ASP A 253 0.42 -18.59 18.34
N VAL A 254 0.19 -18.01 17.15
CA VAL A 254 0.87 -18.44 15.93
C VAL A 254 2.24 -17.77 15.86
N PRO A 255 3.35 -18.53 15.89
CA PRO A 255 4.70 -17.99 15.82
C PRO A 255 5.01 -17.43 14.42
N THR A 256 6.04 -16.58 14.33
CA THR A 256 6.58 -16.16 13.03
C THR A 256 7.46 -17.26 12.42
N LEU A 257 7.68 -17.18 11.10
CA LEU A 257 8.67 -18.04 10.42
C LEU A 257 10.06 -17.86 11.04
N LYS A 258 10.43 -16.63 11.39
CA LYS A 258 11.73 -16.31 12.01
C LYS A 258 11.89 -16.93 13.39
N GLU A 259 10.86 -16.92 14.24
CA GLU A 259 10.89 -17.59 15.56
C GLU A 259 11.10 -19.11 15.42
N GLN A 260 10.70 -19.71 14.31
CA GLN A 260 10.92 -21.13 14.01
C GLN A 260 12.25 -21.42 13.30
N GLY A 261 13.08 -20.39 13.08
CA GLY A 261 14.43 -20.52 12.48
C GLY A 261 14.46 -20.34 10.96
N PHE A 262 13.38 -19.85 10.34
CA PHE A 262 13.32 -19.54 8.91
C PHE A 262 13.35 -18.02 8.71
N ASP A 263 14.48 -17.49 8.25
CA ASP A 263 14.61 -16.04 8.01
C ASP A 263 13.92 -15.64 6.71
N LEU A 264 12.61 -15.69 6.75
CA LEU A 264 11.73 -15.38 5.63
C LEU A 264 10.58 -14.51 6.12
N GLN A 265 10.42 -13.34 5.50
CA GLN A 265 9.36 -12.38 5.81
C GLN A 265 8.68 -11.92 4.53
N ALA A 266 7.36 -11.90 4.54
CA ALA A 266 6.54 -11.33 3.48
C ALA A 266 5.17 -10.94 4.04
N ASN A 267 4.73 -9.73 3.70
CA ASN A 267 3.35 -9.29 3.90
C ASN A 267 2.80 -8.82 2.56
N SER A 268 1.54 -9.08 2.29
CA SER A 268 0.83 -8.28 1.31
C SER A 268 0.71 -6.86 1.85
N TRP A 269 0.79 -5.87 0.98
CA TRP A 269 0.70 -4.47 1.39
C TRP A 269 -0.02 -3.63 0.33
N GLY A 270 -0.46 -2.47 0.74
CA GLY A 270 -0.94 -1.42 -0.14
C GLY A 270 -0.66 -0.04 0.43
N GLY A 271 -0.40 0.89 -0.48
CA GLY A 271 -0.19 2.28 -0.17
C GLY A 271 -0.97 3.20 -1.09
N ILE A 272 -1.11 4.43 -0.67
CA ILE A 272 -1.82 5.45 -1.43
C ILE A 272 -0.83 6.18 -2.34
N VAL A 273 -1.23 6.34 -3.60
CA VAL A 273 -0.51 7.11 -4.62
C VAL A 273 -1.43 8.14 -5.27
N ALA A 274 -0.82 9.17 -5.85
CA ALA A 274 -1.48 10.20 -6.64
C ALA A 274 -0.82 10.32 -8.03
N ALA A 275 -1.37 11.15 -8.90
CA ALA A 275 -0.78 11.45 -10.20
C ALA A 275 0.66 12.00 -10.06
N PRO A 276 1.55 11.70 -11.03
CA PRO A 276 2.90 12.27 -11.02
C PRO A 276 2.84 13.80 -11.07
N GLY A 277 3.75 14.44 -10.33
CA GLY A 277 3.78 15.91 -10.25
C GLY A 277 2.74 16.53 -9.31
N THR A 278 2.02 15.73 -8.50
CA THR A 278 1.14 16.27 -7.45
C THR A 278 1.96 17.18 -6.52
N PRO A 279 1.52 18.44 -6.27
CA PRO A 279 2.29 19.41 -5.50
C PRO A 279 2.62 18.95 -4.07
N ALA A 280 3.84 19.25 -3.60
CA ALA A 280 4.31 18.83 -2.29
C ALA A 280 3.36 19.19 -1.13
N PRO A 281 2.75 20.39 -1.05
CA PRO A 281 1.80 20.70 0.02
C PRO A 281 0.57 19.77 0.05
N ILE A 282 0.12 19.29 -1.12
CA ILE A 282 -1.00 18.34 -1.23
C ILE A 282 -0.55 16.96 -0.73
N VAL A 283 0.64 16.52 -1.14
CA VAL A 283 1.24 15.25 -0.69
C VAL A 283 1.40 15.24 0.83
N GLU A 284 1.96 16.30 1.40
CA GLU A 284 2.15 16.44 2.85
C GLU A 284 0.82 16.43 3.61
N ARG A 285 -0.19 17.14 3.09
CA ARG A 285 -1.52 17.16 3.68
C ARG A 285 -2.14 15.76 3.68
N LEU A 286 -2.15 15.08 2.54
CA LEU A 286 -2.71 13.73 2.41
C LEU A 286 -1.96 12.71 3.29
N SER A 287 -0.63 12.75 3.29
CA SER A 287 0.19 11.85 4.12
C SER A 287 -0.03 12.08 5.62
N THR A 288 -0.17 13.34 6.03
CA THR A 288 -0.47 13.70 7.42
C THR A 288 -1.84 13.18 7.86
N GLU A 289 -2.87 13.39 7.02
CA GLU A 289 -4.21 12.87 7.34
C GLU A 289 -4.26 11.34 7.33
N LEU A 290 -3.57 10.69 6.40
CA LEU A 290 -3.42 9.23 6.38
C LEU A 290 -2.76 8.72 7.66
N LYS A 291 -1.69 9.38 8.13
CA LYS A 291 -1.03 9.05 9.40
C LYS A 291 -1.99 9.11 10.58
N VAL A 292 -2.77 10.18 10.69
CA VAL A 292 -3.73 10.37 11.79
C VAL A 292 -4.80 9.29 11.74
N VAL A 293 -5.37 9.02 10.56
CA VAL A 293 -6.38 7.97 10.35
C VAL A 293 -5.85 6.60 10.77
N LEU A 294 -4.64 6.25 10.34
CA LEU A 294 -4.06 4.93 10.64
C LEU A 294 -3.57 4.80 12.10
N ALA A 295 -3.43 5.92 12.82
CA ALA A 295 -3.13 5.94 14.24
C ALA A 295 -4.40 5.81 15.11
N ASP A 296 -5.58 6.09 14.56
CA ASP A 296 -6.86 6.02 15.27
C ASP A 296 -7.18 4.61 15.77
N ALA A 297 -7.62 4.50 17.02
CA ALA A 297 -7.89 3.22 17.67
C ALA A 297 -9.04 2.45 17.00
N GLY A 298 -10.12 3.16 16.62
CA GLY A 298 -11.28 2.54 15.99
C GLY A 298 -10.98 2.07 14.56
N VAL A 299 -10.10 2.78 13.83
CA VAL A 299 -9.62 2.33 12.52
C VAL A 299 -8.74 1.09 12.67
N LYS A 300 -7.80 1.09 13.61
CA LYS A 300 -6.95 -0.08 13.91
C LYS A 300 -7.77 -1.30 14.28
N GLU A 301 -8.78 -1.13 15.14
CA GLU A 301 -9.68 -2.21 15.54
C GLU A 301 -10.43 -2.81 14.34
N LYS A 302 -11.04 -1.95 13.49
CA LYS A 302 -11.72 -2.40 12.27
C LYS A 302 -10.79 -3.14 11.33
N MET A 303 -9.58 -2.62 11.13
CA MET A 303 -8.57 -3.26 10.28
C MET A 303 -8.12 -4.61 10.86
N LEU A 304 -7.83 -4.67 12.17
CA LEU A 304 -7.49 -5.91 12.86
C LEU A 304 -8.60 -6.96 12.76
N ALA A 305 -9.86 -6.57 12.97
CA ALA A 305 -11.01 -7.45 12.83
C ALA A 305 -11.11 -8.05 11.41
N ALA A 306 -10.68 -7.30 10.40
CA ALA A 306 -10.60 -7.74 9.02
C ALA A 306 -9.31 -8.54 8.70
N GLY A 307 -8.40 -8.74 9.64
CA GLY A 307 -7.11 -9.43 9.39
C GLY A 307 -6.05 -8.58 8.70
N CYS A 308 -6.14 -7.26 8.86
CA CYS A 308 -5.28 -6.26 8.24
C CYS A 308 -4.62 -5.39 9.32
N LEU A 309 -3.41 -4.94 9.06
CA LEU A 309 -2.65 -4.04 9.95
C LEU A 309 -2.66 -2.63 9.38
N ALA A 310 -3.03 -1.64 10.20
CA ALA A 310 -2.88 -0.24 9.85
C ALA A 310 -1.38 0.13 9.92
N THR A 311 -0.76 0.31 8.77
CA THR A 311 0.68 0.58 8.66
C THR A 311 0.90 1.85 7.87
N TRP A 312 1.46 2.88 8.53
CA TRP A 312 1.80 4.13 7.88
C TRP A 312 3.31 4.24 7.64
N SER A 313 3.67 4.85 6.51
CA SER A 313 5.02 5.33 6.24
C SER A 313 4.98 6.73 5.65
N THR A 314 6.10 7.45 5.69
CA THR A 314 6.26 8.69 4.95
C THR A 314 6.23 8.44 3.44
N PRO A 315 5.94 9.46 2.59
CA PRO A 315 6.04 9.33 1.14
C PRO A 315 7.39 8.79 0.66
N ALA A 316 8.48 9.29 1.22
CA ALA A 316 9.82 8.85 0.86
C ALA A 316 10.09 7.39 1.25
N GLN A 317 9.65 6.96 2.43
CA GLN A 317 9.76 5.56 2.87
C GLN A 317 8.93 4.62 1.99
N PHE A 318 7.72 5.04 1.60
CA PHE A 318 6.90 4.24 0.69
C PHE A 318 7.53 4.14 -0.69
N GLN A 319 8.05 5.24 -1.23
CA GLN A 319 8.80 5.24 -2.49
C GLN A 319 10.01 4.28 -2.44
N GLN A 320 10.78 4.31 -1.35
CA GLN A 320 11.90 3.39 -1.15
C GLN A 320 11.43 1.94 -1.03
N HIS A 321 10.28 1.70 -0.40
CA HIS A 321 9.67 0.37 -0.30
C HIS A 321 9.31 -0.19 -1.68
N LEU A 322 8.71 0.61 -2.58
CA LEU A 322 8.39 0.19 -3.94
C LEU A 322 9.64 -0.31 -4.68
N VAL A 323 10.73 0.43 -4.60
CA VAL A 323 12.00 0.09 -5.27
C VAL A 323 12.62 -1.18 -4.68
N SER A 324 12.70 -1.26 -3.34
CA SER A 324 13.34 -2.40 -2.67
C SER A 324 12.53 -3.69 -2.83
N ASP A 325 11.21 -3.60 -2.76
CA ASP A 325 10.33 -4.78 -2.88
C ASP A 325 10.31 -5.30 -4.33
N TYR A 326 10.28 -4.39 -5.31
CA TYR A 326 10.42 -4.76 -6.73
C TYR A 326 11.73 -5.52 -7.02
N ALA A 327 12.86 -5.01 -6.52
CA ALA A 327 14.16 -5.65 -6.68
C ALA A 327 14.23 -7.01 -5.98
N ARG A 328 13.75 -7.09 -4.74
CA ARG A 328 13.74 -8.31 -3.94
C ARG A 328 12.97 -9.44 -4.61
N TRP A 329 11.72 -9.18 -4.97
CA TRP A 329 10.86 -10.20 -5.58
C TRP A 329 11.22 -10.47 -7.04
N GLY A 330 11.75 -9.46 -7.74
CA GLY A 330 12.31 -9.66 -9.08
C GLY A 330 13.41 -10.70 -9.10
N LYS A 331 14.28 -10.71 -8.07
CA LYS A 331 15.30 -11.74 -7.89
C LYS A 331 14.68 -13.14 -7.71
N VAL A 332 13.67 -13.28 -6.86
CA VAL A 332 12.97 -14.55 -6.65
C VAL A 332 12.30 -15.05 -7.95
N ILE A 333 11.61 -14.15 -8.67
CA ILE A 333 10.95 -14.49 -9.94
C ILE A 333 11.97 -15.00 -10.97
N GLN A 334 13.13 -14.34 -11.06
CA GLN A 334 14.20 -14.72 -11.98
C GLN A 334 14.86 -16.05 -11.59
N GLU A 335 15.27 -16.21 -10.33
CA GLU A 335 15.96 -17.40 -9.82
C GLU A 335 15.07 -18.65 -9.90
N ARG A 336 13.80 -18.50 -9.57
CA ARG A 336 12.80 -19.59 -9.62
C ARG A 336 12.15 -19.74 -10.99
N ARG A 337 12.53 -18.91 -11.98
CA ARG A 337 12.02 -18.95 -13.37
C ARG A 337 10.49 -18.92 -13.42
N ILE A 338 9.87 -18.11 -12.55
CA ILE A 338 8.43 -17.97 -12.49
C ILE A 338 7.95 -17.30 -13.78
N LYS A 339 7.08 -17.99 -14.52
CA LYS A 339 6.48 -17.48 -15.76
C LYS A 339 4.99 -17.28 -15.55
N PRO A 340 4.38 -16.28 -16.20
CA PRO A 340 2.92 -16.15 -16.23
C PRO A 340 2.29 -17.38 -16.86
N ASP A 341 1.05 -17.69 -16.44
CA ASP A 341 0.20 -18.73 -17.04
C ASP A 341 -0.21 -18.39 -18.48
#